data_3c6b701e796c3e3f9709faf49cdcac83
#
_entry.id   3c6b701e796c3e3f9709faf49cdcac83
#
_cell.length_a   1.000
_cell.length_b   1.000
_cell.length_c   1.000
_cell.angle_alpha   90.00
_cell.angle_beta   90.00
_cell.angle_gamma   90.00
#
_symmetry.space_group_name_H-M   'P 1'
#
loop_
_entity.id
_entity.type
_entity.pdbx_description
1 polymer ?
#
loop_
_entity_poly.entity_id
_entity_poly.type
_entity_poly.pdbx_seq_one_letter_code
_entity_poly.pdbx_strand_id
1 'polypeptide(L)'
;LNTDGSGNFQLVLNLSKSRTKLNSISKMKTVNGHDVPSKEEIKSKFADIEKTIAKTPGISNVKTTVDFTNYIASISCTFTQVNRMNDVVKNVYAKENGKAKAPEKIYDYTPASKTFNRLNLFSFKNEYTKLSNADKEIFATANYTAIFKFQSTVTATSNKETKTAPSKKATMLKLNALDIATEKKSIGNKITLTN
;
A
#
# COMPACT_ATOMS: atom_id res chain seq x y z
N LEU A 1 -8.32 -12.95 -1.09
CA LEU A 1 -9.04 -12.94 -2.35
C LEU A 1 -9.83 -14.24 -2.49
N ASN A 2 -11.13 -14.13 -2.66
CA ASN A 2 -12.04 -15.24 -2.90
C ASN A 2 -12.00 -15.66 -4.37
N THR A 3 -12.56 -16.83 -4.68
CA THR A 3 -12.58 -17.38 -6.05
C THR A 3 -13.41 -16.53 -7.01
N ASP A 4 -14.42 -15.82 -6.51
CA ASP A 4 -15.25 -14.90 -7.27
C ASP A 4 -14.60 -13.51 -7.51
N GLY A 5 -13.41 -13.27 -6.94
CA GLY A 5 -12.68 -12.01 -7.04
C GLY A 5 -12.99 -10.99 -5.94
N SER A 6 -13.91 -11.31 -5.01
CA SER A 6 -14.20 -10.49 -3.84
C SER A 6 -13.13 -10.67 -2.75
N GLY A 7 -13.15 -9.79 -1.75
CA GLY A 7 -12.24 -9.93 -0.61
C GLY A 7 -12.09 -8.69 0.24
N ASN A 8 -11.06 -8.71 1.08
CA ASN A 8 -10.73 -7.61 1.97
C ASN A 8 -9.34 -7.06 1.66
N PHE A 9 -9.19 -5.76 1.84
CA PHE A 9 -7.93 -5.04 1.73
C PHE A 9 -7.58 -4.39 3.07
N GLN A 10 -6.30 -4.41 3.42
CA GLN A 10 -5.77 -3.65 4.54
C GLN A 10 -4.40 -3.09 4.17
N LEU A 11 -4.21 -1.80 4.39
CA LEU A 11 -2.93 -1.11 4.36
C LEU A 11 -2.57 -0.69 5.79
N VAL A 12 -1.35 -0.99 6.21
CA VAL A 12 -0.82 -0.58 7.52
C VAL A 12 0.46 0.21 7.32
N LEU A 13 0.50 1.42 7.83
CA LEU A 13 1.71 2.22 7.99
C LEU A 13 2.18 2.07 9.43
N ASN A 14 3.31 1.42 9.63
CA ASN A 14 3.88 1.18 10.95
C ASN A 14 5.19 1.95 11.10
N LEU A 15 5.15 3.03 11.89
CA LEU A 15 6.29 3.89 12.20
C LEU A 15 6.78 3.70 13.65
N SER A 16 6.37 2.63 14.33
CA SER A 16 6.67 2.39 15.75
C SER A 16 8.16 2.35 16.07
N LYS A 17 8.99 1.89 15.12
CA LYS A 17 10.46 1.91 15.25
C LYS A 17 11.05 3.33 15.29
N SER A 18 10.34 4.31 14.76
CA SER A 18 10.73 5.73 14.73
C SER A 18 10.07 6.54 15.84
N ARG A 19 9.39 5.91 16.81
CA ARG A 19 8.58 6.56 17.85
C ARG A 19 9.33 7.68 18.58
N THR A 20 10.55 7.44 19.02
CA THR A 20 11.36 8.45 19.75
C THR A 20 11.60 9.68 18.87
N LYS A 21 12.02 9.48 17.61
CA LYS A 21 12.24 10.55 16.63
C LYS A 21 10.94 11.31 16.34
N LEU A 22 9.83 10.60 16.13
CA LEU A 22 8.53 11.19 15.85
C LEU A 22 7.96 11.97 17.04
N ASN A 23 8.17 11.51 18.28
CA ASN A 23 7.82 12.28 19.48
C ASN A 23 8.57 13.62 19.58
N SER A 24 9.82 13.67 19.15
CA SER A 24 10.60 14.91 19.09
C SER A 24 10.09 15.81 17.96
N ILE A 25 9.90 15.25 16.77
CA ILE A 25 9.39 15.97 15.57
C ILE A 25 8.02 16.59 15.84
N SER A 26 7.10 15.87 16.48
CA SER A 26 5.73 16.35 16.74
C SER A 26 5.63 17.59 17.63
N LYS A 27 6.73 18.00 18.27
CA LYS A 27 6.85 19.24 19.07
C LYS A 27 7.41 20.42 18.27
N MET A 28 7.85 20.18 17.02
CA MET A 28 8.42 21.18 16.14
C MET A 28 7.36 21.76 15.20
N LYS A 29 7.54 22.98 14.72
CA LYS A 29 6.69 23.56 13.67
C LYS A 29 7.10 23.05 12.28
N THR A 30 8.42 22.95 12.05
CA THR A 30 8.98 22.52 10.76
C THR A 30 10.14 21.56 10.97
N VAL A 31 10.35 20.63 10.03
CA VAL A 31 11.50 19.72 9.96
C VAL A 31 11.94 19.61 8.50
N ASN A 32 13.22 19.83 8.23
CA ASN A 32 13.81 19.80 6.88
C ASN A 32 13.07 20.72 5.87
N GLY A 33 12.54 21.87 6.35
CA GLY A 33 11.78 22.80 5.51
C GLY A 33 10.33 22.41 5.25
N HIS A 34 9.83 21.33 5.84
CA HIS A 34 8.44 20.89 5.76
C HIS A 34 7.70 21.15 7.07
N ASP A 35 6.47 21.63 6.98
CA ASP A 35 5.59 21.79 8.13
C ASP A 35 5.26 20.43 8.77
N VAL A 36 5.26 20.39 10.11
CA VAL A 36 4.88 19.20 10.85
C VAL A 36 3.37 19.22 11.07
N PRO A 37 2.61 18.30 10.48
CA PRO A 37 1.16 18.30 10.63
C PRO A 37 0.75 17.98 12.09
N SER A 38 -0.28 18.66 12.56
CA SER A 38 -0.91 18.38 13.84
C SER A 38 -1.62 17.02 13.82
N LYS A 39 -1.92 16.49 15.02
CA LYS A 39 -2.71 15.25 15.14
C LYS A 39 -4.09 15.40 14.52
N GLU A 40 -4.70 16.56 14.66
CA GLU A 40 -6.02 16.90 14.11
C GLU A 40 -6.01 16.92 12.59
N GLU A 41 -4.99 17.52 11.97
CA GLU A 41 -4.80 17.50 10.51
C GLU A 41 -4.60 16.09 9.99
N ILE A 42 -3.79 15.26 10.67
CA ILE A 42 -3.61 13.86 10.29
C ILE A 42 -4.93 13.10 10.39
N LYS A 43 -5.71 13.26 11.48
CA LYS A 43 -7.03 12.62 11.61
C LYS A 43 -8.00 13.07 10.53
N SER A 44 -8.06 14.38 10.25
CA SER A 44 -8.91 14.93 9.19
C SER A 44 -8.54 14.34 7.83
N LYS A 45 -7.26 14.25 7.52
CA LYS A 45 -6.78 13.65 6.27
C LYS A 45 -7.18 12.18 6.13
N PHE A 46 -7.05 11.38 7.19
CA PHE A 46 -7.50 9.98 7.18
C PHE A 46 -9.03 9.87 7.02
N ALA A 47 -9.81 10.73 7.68
CA ALA A 47 -11.25 10.76 7.51
C ALA A 47 -11.67 11.14 6.07
N ASP A 48 -10.94 12.03 5.42
CA ASP A 48 -11.19 12.41 4.03
C ASP A 48 -10.81 11.32 3.04
N ILE A 49 -9.74 10.58 3.29
CA ILE A 49 -9.37 9.38 2.53
C ILE A 49 -10.48 8.32 2.68
N GLU A 50 -10.95 8.06 3.91
CA GLU A 50 -12.06 7.13 4.19
C GLU A 50 -13.30 7.48 3.39
N LYS A 51 -13.75 8.74 3.43
CA LYS A 51 -14.89 9.23 2.63
C LYS A 51 -14.68 9.03 1.13
N THR A 52 -13.45 9.25 0.64
CA THR A 52 -13.13 9.08 -0.78
C THR A 52 -13.21 7.63 -1.20
N ILE A 53 -12.68 6.72 -0.40
CA ILE A 53 -12.72 5.28 -0.65
C ILE A 53 -14.17 4.77 -0.57
N ALA A 54 -14.96 5.20 0.43
CA ALA A 54 -16.34 4.77 0.62
C ALA A 54 -17.28 5.15 -0.55
N LYS A 55 -16.93 6.19 -1.30
CA LYS A 55 -17.68 6.60 -2.51
C LYS A 55 -17.35 5.75 -3.75
N THR A 56 -16.36 4.89 -3.69
CA THR A 56 -15.95 4.08 -4.84
C THR A 56 -16.91 2.89 -5.02
N PRO A 57 -17.54 2.73 -6.20
CA PRO A 57 -18.47 1.63 -6.44
C PRO A 57 -17.82 0.26 -6.23
N GLY A 58 -18.52 -0.65 -5.54
CA GLY A 58 -18.03 -1.99 -5.22
C GLY A 58 -17.08 -2.06 -4.02
N ILE A 59 -16.94 -0.95 -3.28
CA ILE A 59 -16.20 -0.88 -2.01
C ILE A 59 -17.19 -0.66 -0.86
N SER A 60 -16.94 -1.34 0.27
CA SER A 60 -17.75 -1.25 1.49
C SER A 60 -16.87 -1.46 2.74
N ASN A 61 -17.47 -1.28 3.92
CA ASN A 61 -16.81 -1.50 5.22
C ASN A 61 -15.47 -0.77 5.34
N VAL A 62 -15.41 0.47 4.83
CA VAL A 62 -14.19 1.27 4.89
C VAL A 62 -13.97 1.73 6.33
N LYS A 63 -12.76 1.54 6.82
CA LYS A 63 -12.36 1.95 8.16
C LYS A 63 -10.93 2.44 8.14
N THR A 64 -10.69 3.58 8.78
CA THR A 64 -9.36 4.10 9.07
C THR A 64 -9.09 4.11 10.56
N THR A 65 -7.86 3.92 10.95
CA THR A 65 -7.40 4.06 12.35
C THR A 65 -6.07 4.80 12.38
N VAL A 66 -5.87 5.63 13.42
CA VAL A 66 -4.60 6.30 13.68
C VAL A 66 -4.28 6.19 15.17
N ASP A 67 -3.22 5.47 15.49
CA ASP A 67 -2.68 5.33 16.85
C ASP A 67 -1.43 6.21 16.99
N PHE A 68 -1.59 7.36 17.61
CA PHE A 68 -0.49 8.29 17.87
C PHE A 68 0.44 7.84 19.01
N THR A 69 0.05 6.86 19.82
CA THR A 69 0.89 6.31 20.89
C THR A 69 1.94 5.39 20.31
N ASN A 70 1.53 4.53 19.38
CA ASN A 70 2.41 3.56 18.73
C ASN A 70 2.86 3.99 17.34
N TYR A 71 2.35 5.10 16.81
CA TYR A 71 2.62 5.59 15.45
C TYR A 71 2.27 4.53 14.39
N ILE A 72 1.07 3.98 14.51
CA ILE A 72 0.53 3.02 13.55
C ILE A 72 -0.76 3.60 12.97
N ALA A 73 -0.86 3.60 11.66
CA ALA A 73 -2.09 3.95 10.97
C ALA A 73 -2.53 2.81 10.04
N SER A 74 -3.82 2.65 9.86
CA SER A 74 -4.35 1.63 8.95
C SER A 74 -5.57 2.11 8.18
N ILE A 75 -5.73 1.54 7.00
CA ILE A 75 -6.93 1.68 6.15
C ILE A 75 -7.35 0.28 5.76
N SER A 76 -8.64 -0.04 5.91
CA SER A 76 -9.20 -1.33 5.48
C SER A 76 -10.52 -1.12 4.76
N CYS A 77 -10.84 -2.04 3.85
CA CYS A 77 -12.13 -2.09 3.16
C CYS A 77 -12.43 -3.49 2.65
N THR A 78 -13.68 -3.72 2.27
CA THR A 78 -14.14 -4.89 1.53
C THR A 78 -14.38 -4.48 0.08
N PHE A 79 -14.03 -5.33 -0.88
CA PHE A 79 -14.29 -5.11 -2.30
C PHE A 79 -15.08 -6.28 -2.91
N THR A 80 -15.96 -5.97 -3.85
CA THR A 80 -16.73 -6.97 -4.60
C THR A 80 -15.88 -7.66 -5.68
N GLN A 81 -14.89 -6.93 -6.21
CA GLN A 81 -13.89 -7.39 -7.17
C GLN A 81 -12.59 -6.67 -6.88
N VAL A 82 -11.45 -7.37 -6.86
CA VAL A 82 -10.15 -6.74 -6.56
C VAL A 82 -9.79 -5.62 -7.55
N ASN A 83 -10.30 -5.70 -8.77
CA ASN A 83 -10.08 -4.67 -9.79
C ASN A 83 -10.67 -3.30 -9.39
N ARG A 84 -11.66 -3.25 -8.46
CA ARG A 84 -12.20 -2.01 -7.87
C ARG A 84 -11.16 -1.26 -7.04
N MET A 85 -10.14 -1.96 -6.55
CA MET A 85 -9.03 -1.30 -5.87
C MET A 85 -8.20 -0.39 -6.80
N ASN A 86 -8.27 -0.57 -8.12
CA ASN A 86 -7.68 0.36 -9.08
C ASN A 86 -8.39 1.71 -9.05
N ASP A 87 -9.74 1.70 -8.97
CA ASP A 87 -10.55 2.91 -8.86
C ASP A 87 -10.28 3.62 -7.51
N VAL A 88 -10.14 2.86 -6.41
CA VAL A 88 -9.75 3.40 -5.09
C VAL A 88 -8.42 4.16 -5.20
N VAL A 89 -7.39 3.53 -5.76
CA VAL A 89 -6.07 4.17 -5.88
C VAL A 89 -6.14 5.40 -6.76
N LYS A 90 -6.85 5.33 -7.90
CA LYS A 90 -7.05 6.47 -8.81
C LYS A 90 -7.73 7.65 -8.10
N ASN A 91 -8.82 7.39 -7.37
CA ASN A 91 -9.59 8.43 -6.69
C ASN A 91 -8.80 9.10 -5.55
N VAL A 92 -8.11 8.30 -4.72
CA VAL A 92 -7.26 8.82 -3.64
C VAL A 92 -6.08 9.59 -4.22
N TYR A 93 -5.41 9.05 -5.25
CA TYR A 93 -4.26 9.69 -5.87
C TYR A 93 -4.62 11.03 -6.53
N ALA A 94 -5.75 11.09 -7.25
CA ALA A 94 -6.24 12.33 -7.87
C ALA A 94 -6.55 13.42 -6.84
N LYS A 95 -7.11 13.03 -5.69
CA LYS A 95 -7.40 13.96 -4.59
C LYS A 95 -6.13 14.50 -3.94
N GLU A 96 -5.12 13.67 -3.74
CA GLU A 96 -3.89 14.04 -3.04
C GLU A 96 -2.86 14.75 -3.95
N ASN A 97 -2.84 14.44 -5.24
CA ASN A 97 -1.81 14.91 -6.17
C ASN A 97 -2.38 15.78 -7.32
N GLY A 98 -3.64 16.15 -7.26
CA GLY A 98 -4.28 17.05 -8.22
C GLY A 98 -4.23 16.51 -9.65
N LYS A 99 -3.50 17.23 -10.55
CA LYS A 99 -3.42 16.87 -11.98
C LYS A 99 -2.48 15.71 -12.31
N ALA A 100 -1.73 15.17 -11.34
CA ALA A 100 -0.83 14.05 -11.59
C ALA A 100 -1.62 12.79 -11.99
N LYS A 101 -1.13 12.08 -13.00
CA LYS A 101 -1.82 10.90 -13.53
C LYS A 101 -1.59 9.70 -12.62
N ALA A 102 -2.67 9.15 -12.07
CA ALA A 102 -2.62 7.92 -11.28
C ALA A 102 -2.29 6.72 -12.18
N PRO A 103 -1.67 5.65 -11.64
CA PRO A 103 -1.56 4.38 -12.35
C PRO A 103 -2.96 3.83 -12.68
N GLU A 104 -3.16 3.44 -13.94
CA GLU A 104 -4.46 2.96 -14.42
C GLU A 104 -4.82 1.59 -13.85
N LYS A 105 -3.83 0.73 -13.65
CA LYS A 105 -4.03 -0.65 -13.20
C LYS A 105 -2.91 -1.07 -12.26
N ILE A 106 -3.30 -1.49 -11.06
CA ILE A 106 -2.39 -1.98 -10.01
C ILE A 106 -2.69 -3.44 -9.69
N TYR A 107 -3.97 -3.80 -9.70
CA TYR A 107 -4.45 -5.14 -9.46
C TYR A 107 -5.24 -5.65 -10.65
N ASP A 108 -5.09 -6.93 -10.93
CA ASP A 108 -5.87 -7.63 -11.94
C ASP A 108 -6.15 -9.06 -11.50
N TYR A 109 -7.40 -9.47 -11.62
CA TYR A 109 -7.84 -10.83 -11.37
C TYR A 109 -9.05 -11.13 -12.22
N THR A 110 -9.02 -12.27 -12.88
CA THR A 110 -10.15 -12.82 -13.60
C THR A 110 -10.36 -14.27 -13.12
N PRO A 111 -11.54 -14.62 -12.60
CA PRO A 111 -11.82 -15.98 -12.11
C PRO A 111 -11.49 -17.07 -13.14
N ALA A 112 -11.79 -16.85 -14.40
CA ALA A 112 -11.52 -17.81 -15.48
C ALA A 112 -10.03 -18.11 -15.67
N SER A 113 -9.16 -17.10 -15.53
CA SER A 113 -7.70 -17.28 -15.69
C SER A 113 -7.03 -17.81 -14.44
N LYS A 114 -7.70 -17.78 -13.28
CA LYS A 114 -7.13 -18.14 -11.96
C LYS A 114 -5.78 -17.50 -11.68
N THR A 115 -5.63 -16.27 -12.18
CA THR A 115 -4.38 -15.54 -12.10
C THR A 115 -4.63 -14.18 -11.44
N PHE A 116 -3.93 -13.93 -10.35
CA PHE A 116 -3.90 -12.63 -9.69
C PHE A 116 -2.61 -11.92 -10.05
N ASN A 117 -2.72 -10.68 -10.50
CA ASN A 117 -1.57 -9.83 -10.81
C ASN A 117 -1.53 -8.61 -9.88
N ARG A 118 -0.39 -8.40 -9.23
CA ARG A 118 0.00 -7.12 -8.67
C ARG A 118 0.98 -6.49 -9.65
N LEU A 119 0.52 -5.46 -10.35
CA LEU A 119 1.32 -4.77 -11.35
C LEU A 119 2.20 -3.71 -10.69
N ASN A 120 3.40 -3.48 -11.21
CA ASN A 120 4.30 -2.40 -10.81
C ASN A 120 4.52 -1.47 -12.01
N LEU A 121 3.52 -0.63 -12.27
CA LEU A 121 3.52 0.32 -13.39
C LEU A 121 3.94 1.74 -12.99
N PHE A 122 4.35 1.93 -11.74
CA PHE A 122 4.74 3.23 -11.20
C PHE A 122 6.22 3.24 -10.85
N SER A 123 6.96 4.20 -11.40
CA SER A 123 8.35 4.46 -11.07
C SER A 123 8.45 5.56 -10.03
N PHE A 124 9.15 5.33 -8.94
CA PHE A 124 9.50 6.33 -7.93
C PHE A 124 10.92 6.87 -8.11
N LYS A 125 11.67 6.39 -9.09
CA LYS A 125 13.09 6.68 -9.22
C LYS A 125 13.37 8.17 -9.38
N ASN A 126 12.58 8.85 -10.23
CA ASN A 126 12.75 10.27 -10.47
C ASN A 126 12.42 11.11 -9.23
N GLU A 127 11.34 10.77 -8.52
CA GLU A 127 10.94 11.43 -7.28
C GLU A 127 11.98 11.18 -6.18
N TYR A 128 12.44 9.95 -6.04
CA TYR A 128 13.48 9.59 -5.08
C TYR A 128 14.79 10.35 -5.33
N THR A 129 15.21 10.52 -6.58
CA THR A 129 16.46 11.24 -6.89
C THR A 129 16.42 12.71 -6.47
N LYS A 130 15.24 13.35 -6.49
CA LYS A 130 15.02 14.74 -6.11
C LYS A 130 14.95 14.97 -4.60
N LEU A 131 14.81 13.91 -3.80
CA LEU A 131 14.75 14.03 -2.34
C LEU A 131 16.08 14.52 -1.76
N SER A 132 16.01 15.25 -0.64
CA SER A 132 17.17 15.58 0.17
C SER A 132 17.84 14.32 0.73
N ASN A 133 19.10 14.41 1.14
CA ASN A 133 19.78 13.26 1.77
C ASN A 133 19.08 12.82 3.07
N ALA A 134 18.58 13.77 3.87
CA ALA A 134 17.85 13.48 5.10
C ALA A 134 16.55 12.72 4.84
N ASP A 135 15.82 13.03 3.76
CA ASP A 135 14.59 12.33 3.38
C ASP A 135 14.92 10.94 2.80
N LYS A 136 16.03 10.79 2.06
CA LYS A 136 16.49 9.49 1.53
C LYS A 136 16.84 8.48 2.62
N GLU A 137 17.31 8.92 3.79
CA GLU A 137 17.63 8.03 4.93
C GLU A 137 16.43 7.19 5.39
N ILE A 138 15.20 7.70 5.24
CA ILE A 138 13.98 6.99 5.60
C ILE A 138 13.87 5.68 4.80
N PHE A 139 14.22 5.72 3.52
CA PHE A 139 14.12 4.56 2.62
C PHE A 139 15.14 3.47 2.95
N ALA A 140 16.28 3.81 3.54
CA ALA A 140 17.33 2.84 3.88
C ALA A 140 16.84 1.79 4.90
N THR A 141 15.99 2.19 5.84
CA THR A 141 15.50 1.34 6.94
C THR A 141 14.04 0.90 6.78
N ALA A 142 13.28 1.55 5.88
CA ALA A 142 11.89 1.21 5.64
C ALA A 142 11.75 -0.10 4.86
N ASN A 143 10.66 -0.82 5.14
CA ASN A 143 10.33 -2.06 4.45
C ASN A 143 8.91 -2.01 3.91
N TYR A 144 8.75 -2.55 2.71
CA TYR A 144 7.46 -2.88 2.12
C TYR A 144 7.18 -4.36 2.35
N THR A 145 5.99 -4.70 2.84
CA THR A 145 5.54 -6.08 2.99
C THR A 145 4.15 -6.21 2.38
N ALA A 146 4.00 -7.08 1.39
CA ALA A 146 2.72 -7.46 0.82
C ALA A 146 2.39 -8.91 1.18
N ILE A 147 1.21 -9.14 1.75
CA ILE A 147 0.69 -10.46 2.04
C ILE A 147 -0.60 -10.64 1.25
N PHE A 148 -0.62 -11.62 0.37
CA PHE A 148 -1.82 -11.99 -0.38
C PHE A 148 -2.33 -13.33 0.12
N LYS A 149 -3.56 -13.35 0.58
CA LYS A 149 -4.27 -14.55 1.04
C LYS A 149 -5.34 -14.92 0.03
N PHE A 150 -5.44 -16.21 -0.29
CA PHE A 150 -6.33 -16.73 -1.31
C PHE A 150 -7.20 -17.85 -0.75
N GLN A 151 -8.43 -17.93 -1.21
CA GLN A 151 -9.29 -19.08 -0.98
C GLN A 151 -8.75 -20.32 -1.73
N SER A 152 -8.27 -20.12 -2.94
CA SER A 152 -7.62 -21.11 -3.79
C SER A 152 -6.16 -21.36 -3.42
N THR A 153 -5.59 -22.46 -3.93
CA THR A 153 -4.20 -22.83 -3.69
C THR A 153 -3.26 -22.11 -4.67
N VAL A 154 -2.17 -21.55 -4.16
CA VAL A 154 -1.09 -20.95 -4.96
C VAL A 154 -0.23 -22.05 -5.57
N THR A 155 -0.07 -22.04 -6.89
CA THR A 155 0.77 -22.99 -7.63
C THR A 155 2.08 -22.37 -8.10
N ALA A 156 2.08 -21.07 -8.44
CA ALA A 156 3.28 -20.38 -8.89
C ALA A 156 3.23 -18.88 -8.54
N THR A 157 4.42 -18.28 -8.44
CA THR A 157 4.63 -16.84 -8.31
C THR A 157 5.75 -16.41 -9.26
N SER A 158 5.59 -15.27 -9.93
CA SER A 158 6.60 -14.76 -10.86
C SER A 158 7.74 -14.00 -10.17
N ASN A 159 7.48 -13.44 -9.00
CA ASN A 159 8.47 -12.68 -8.26
C ASN A 159 9.29 -13.61 -7.37
N LYS A 160 10.58 -13.72 -7.65
CA LYS A 160 11.52 -14.64 -6.96
C LYS A 160 11.70 -14.36 -5.46
N GLU A 161 11.42 -13.12 -5.02
CA GLU A 161 11.48 -12.73 -3.60
C GLU A 161 10.23 -13.15 -2.82
N THR A 162 9.20 -13.66 -3.51
CA THR A 162 7.95 -14.07 -2.89
C THR A 162 8.10 -15.42 -2.20
N LYS A 163 7.69 -15.49 -0.95
CA LYS A 163 7.59 -16.72 -0.17
C LYS A 163 6.14 -17.19 -0.14
N THR A 164 5.91 -18.46 -0.44
CA THR A 164 4.59 -19.10 -0.30
C THR A 164 4.49 -19.79 1.05
N ALA A 165 3.38 -19.59 1.76
CA ALA A 165 3.13 -20.25 3.05
C ALA A 165 3.01 -21.79 2.88
N PRO A 166 3.29 -22.59 3.93
CA PRO A 166 3.11 -24.04 3.87
C PRO A 166 1.71 -24.50 3.47
N SER A 167 0.68 -23.73 3.87
CA SER A 167 -0.73 -23.98 3.47
C SER A 167 -0.98 -23.77 1.97
N LYS A 168 -0.03 -23.18 1.24
CA LYS A 168 -0.17 -22.74 -0.16
C LYS A 168 -1.36 -21.78 -0.41
N LYS A 169 -1.95 -21.21 0.65
CA LYS A 169 -3.07 -20.24 0.53
C LYS A 169 -2.67 -18.80 0.81
N ALA A 170 -1.39 -18.55 1.01
CA ALA A 170 -0.88 -17.20 1.19
C ALA A 170 0.53 -17.05 0.59
N THR A 171 0.82 -15.83 0.14
CA THR A 171 2.16 -15.43 -0.29
C THR A 171 2.58 -14.18 0.47
N MET A 172 3.88 -14.02 0.70
CA MET A 172 4.49 -12.84 1.30
C MET A 172 5.66 -12.37 0.43
N LEU A 173 5.63 -11.09 0.07
CA LEU A 173 6.74 -10.37 -0.54
C LEU A 173 7.22 -9.30 0.45
N LYS A 174 8.48 -9.37 0.86
CA LYS A 174 9.10 -8.36 1.74
C LYS A 174 10.34 -7.81 1.05
N LEU A 175 10.38 -6.50 0.85
CA LEU A 175 11.46 -5.79 0.17
C LEU A 175 11.89 -4.57 1.00
N ASN A 176 13.16 -4.17 0.88
CA ASN A 176 13.60 -2.88 1.36
C ASN A 176 13.02 -1.76 0.48
N ALA A 177 12.56 -0.66 1.09
CA ALA A 177 11.96 0.45 0.37
C ALA A 177 12.95 1.16 -0.57
N LEU A 178 14.23 1.20 -0.22
CA LEU A 178 15.29 1.74 -1.08
C LEU A 178 15.44 0.94 -2.37
N ASP A 179 15.39 -0.40 -2.29
CA ASP A 179 15.48 -1.26 -3.47
C ASP A 179 14.29 -1.03 -4.43
N ILE A 180 13.11 -0.75 -3.88
CA ILE A 180 11.92 -0.40 -4.68
C ILE A 180 12.09 1.00 -5.29
N ALA A 181 12.48 1.99 -4.50
CA ALA A 181 12.63 3.37 -4.95
C ALA A 181 13.72 3.55 -6.01
N THR A 182 14.77 2.72 -5.95
CA THR A 182 15.86 2.70 -6.94
C THR A 182 15.64 1.71 -8.09
N GLU A 183 14.48 1.04 -8.12
CA GLU A 183 14.10 0.04 -9.12
C GLU A 183 15.03 -1.19 -9.20
N LYS A 184 15.82 -1.44 -8.16
CA LYS A 184 16.61 -2.67 -8.03
C LYS A 184 15.72 -3.90 -7.85
N LYS A 185 14.55 -3.72 -7.19
CA LYS A 185 13.55 -4.76 -6.97
C LYS A 185 12.14 -4.25 -7.30
N SER A 186 11.31 -5.16 -7.79
CA SER A 186 9.93 -4.86 -8.19
C SER A 186 8.94 -5.44 -7.17
N ILE A 187 7.86 -4.70 -6.89
CA ILE A 187 6.70 -5.18 -6.15
C ILE A 187 5.70 -5.94 -7.04
N GLY A 188 5.94 -5.97 -8.35
CA GLY A 188 5.11 -6.71 -9.29
C GLY A 188 5.16 -8.21 -9.01
N ASN A 189 4.02 -8.87 -9.15
CA ASN A 189 3.91 -10.31 -8.95
C ASN A 189 2.69 -10.88 -9.70
N LYS A 190 2.90 -11.91 -10.47
CA LYS A 190 1.85 -12.75 -11.06
C LYS A 190 1.75 -14.00 -10.22
N ILE A 191 0.57 -14.27 -9.67
CA ILE A 191 0.29 -15.42 -8.81
C ILE A 191 -0.74 -16.30 -9.50
N THR A 192 -0.35 -17.54 -9.78
CA THR A 192 -1.24 -18.54 -10.38
C THR A 192 -1.89 -19.38 -9.28
N LEU A 193 -3.18 -19.58 -9.44
CA LEU A 193 -4.02 -20.28 -8.47
C LEU A 193 -4.62 -21.54 -9.10
N THR A 194 -5.01 -22.49 -8.25
CA THR A 194 -5.83 -23.66 -8.65
C THR A 194 -7.13 -23.68 -7.84
N ASN A 195 -8.03 -24.54 -8.24
CA ASN A 195 -9.26 -24.81 -7.47
C ASN A 195 -8.98 -25.44 -6.13
#